data_929489633d673cad061b33e133f727b9
#
_entry.id   929489633d673cad061b33e133f727b9
#
_cell.length_a   1.000
_cell.length_b   1.000
_cell.length_c   1.000
_cell.angle_alpha   90.00
_cell.angle_beta   90.00
_cell.angle_gamma   90.00
#
_symmetry.space_group_name_H-M   'P 1'
#
loop_
_entity.id
_entity.type
_entity.pdbx_description
1 polymer ?
#
loop_
_entity_poly.entity_id
_entity_poly.type
_entity_poly.pdbx_seq_one_letter_code
_entity_poly.pdbx_strand_id
1 'polypeptide(L)'
;MKKFLPYAIILTFLISFVFVDNASANAKSTPVIQSVAKDTAVYIEPSVESAVIGQIAKGSYVTATSVNGEWTRIKVKQLEGYVETAALVSVKSEKYVVKQKGGTTLFTYPSPSAQKAGQLYENSMIFVYGSAPGGWSFVQYGYQTGYVATNSLKKPVATKKRVNAAKGAELHLTASPSGEVLGTLANKTVVQQYTTVAGWAYVEAGEQKGYVKVSELANIQIAGNKVYNKGVPVAKGQKKRVALTFDDGPNAKVTPQILATLKKYDAKATFFMVGPNASKNSAVVKQVYEAGHEIGNHTWNHPKLTALSTTTVKQEVDRTNNAIYAAIGQYPTVFRPPYGATNDKVRSVMTIPSILWSIDTLDWKHRNADKILTYVKESVKDGSIILMHDIHQTTANGLENVILYLKKQGYEFVTVSEILQ
;
A
#
# COMPACT_ATOMS: atom_id res chain seq x y z
N MET A 1 -4.52 90.60 27.28
CA MET A 1 -4.30 89.65 26.12
C MET A 1 -4.26 88.26 26.66
N LYS A 2 -5.38 87.52 26.59
CA LYS A 2 -5.49 86.13 27.04
C LYS A 2 -5.43 85.22 25.78
N LYS A 3 -4.43 84.33 25.74
CA LYS A 3 -4.27 83.36 24.67
C LYS A 3 -5.20 82.15 24.94
N PHE A 4 -6.07 81.84 23.99
CA PHE A 4 -6.89 80.65 23.98
C PHE A 4 -6.05 79.53 23.38
N LEU A 5 -5.98 78.41 24.09
CA LEU A 5 -5.50 77.10 23.58
C LEU A 5 -6.71 76.30 23.05
N PRO A 6 -6.64 75.68 21.89
CA PRO A 6 -7.72 74.81 21.45
C PRO A 6 -7.56 73.39 22.05
N TYR A 7 -8.65 72.92 22.64
CA TYR A 7 -8.79 71.47 23.05
C TYR A 7 -8.85 70.59 21.84
N ALA A 8 -7.90 69.65 21.75
CA ALA A 8 -7.98 68.55 20.81
C ALA A 8 -8.90 67.46 21.37
N ILE A 9 -10.01 67.17 20.68
CA ILE A 9 -10.91 66.09 20.99
C ILE A 9 -10.26 64.82 20.40
N ILE A 10 -9.76 63.94 21.26
CA ILE A 10 -9.33 62.59 20.87
C ILE A 10 -10.58 61.73 20.76
N LEU A 11 -10.99 61.42 19.51
CA LEU A 11 -12.06 60.51 19.21
C LEU A 11 -11.48 59.09 19.27
N THR A 12 -11.68 58.38 20.39
CA THR A 12 -11.34 56.95 20.55
C THR A 12 -12.35 56.12 19.77
N PHE A 13 -11.93 55.62 18.59
CA PHE A 13 -12.67 54.56 17.90
C PHE A 13 -12.54 53.28 18.70
N LEU A 14 -13.58 52.87 19.41
CA LEU A 14 -13.76 51.54 19.89
C LEU A 14 -14.09 50.63 18.67
N ILE A 15 -13.06 49.97 18.14
CA ILE A 15 -13.28 48.85 17.19
C ILE A 15 -13.76 47.68 18.02
N SER A 16 -15.08 47.47 18.03
CA SER A 16 -15.68 46.23 18.51
C SER A 16 -15.31 45.11 17.53
N PHE A 17 -14.31 44.31 17.86
CA PHE A 17 -14.12 43.01 17.20
C PHE A 17 -15.30 42.13 17.55
N VAL A 18 -16.25 42.03 16.65
CA VAL A 18 -17.22 40.93 16.65
C VAL A 18 -16.44 39.69 16.29
N PHE A 19 -16.11 38.86 17.27
CA PHE A 19 -15.71 37.50 17.05
C PHE A 19 -16.96 36.80 16.52
N VAL A 20 -17.03 36.63 15.21
CA VAL A 20 -17.93 35.66 14.61
C VAL A 20 -17.34 34.28 14.98
N ASP A 21 -17.87 33.69 16.03
CA ASP A 21 -17.72 32.25 16.27
C ASP A 21 -18.34 31.55 15.06
N ASN A 22 -17.52 31.30 14.06
CA ASN A 22 -17.82 30.25 13.10
C ASN A 22 -17.77 28.94 13.88
N ALA A 23 -18.90 28.52 14.41
CA ALA A 23 -19.18 27.17 14.81
C ALA A 23 -19.12 26.28 13.53
N SER A 24 -17.92 26.08 13.02
CA SER A 24 -17.59 25.01 12.10
C SER A 24 -17.88 23.71 12.88
N ALA A 25 -18.90 22.99 12.44
CA ALA A 25 -19.26 21.68 12.95
C ALA A 25 -17.96 20.89 13.21
N ASN A 26 -17.80 20.41 14.46
CA ASN A 26 -16.66 19.61 14.92
C ASN A 26 -16.47 18.38 14.03
N ALA A 27 -15.79 18.51 12.91
CA ALA A 27 -15.23 17.38 12.21
C ALA A 27 -14.18 16.79 13.16
N LYS A 28 -14.48 15.61 13.71
CA LYS A 28 -13.52 14.86 14.54
C LYS A 28 -12.30 14.58 13.67
N SER A 29 -11.23 15.32 13.87
CA SER A 29 -9.96 15.04 13.19
C SER A 29 -9.45 13.67 13.63
N THR A 30 -8.92 12.90 12.69
CA THR A 30 -8.26 11.61 13.01
C THR A 30 -7.16 11.86 14.05
N PRO A 31 -7.13 11.13 15.17
CA PRO A 31 -6.18 11.36 16.24
C PRO A 31 -4.73 11.29 15.75
N VAL A 32 -3.91 12.27 16.09
CA VAL A 32 -2.48 12.24 15.83
C VAL A 32 -1.80 11.47 16.96
N ILE A 33 -1.15 10.36 16.63
CA ILE A 33 -0.42 9.56 17.61
C ILE A 33 1.02 10.03 17.68
N GLN A 34 1.51 10.23 18.90
CA GLN A 34 2.90 10.57 19.19
C GLN A 34 3.45 9.64 20.27
N SER A 35 4.77 9.50 20.32
CA SER A 35 5.47 8.77 21.38
C SER A 35 6.17 9.75 22.32
N VAL A 36 6.22 9.38 23.59
CA VAL A 36 6.90 10.17 24.62
C VAL A 36 8.42 9.91 24.56
N ALA A 37 9.22 10.94 24.34
CA ALA A 37 10.68 10.86 24.16
C ALA A 37 11.44 10.74 25.50
N LYS A 38 10.89 11.27 26.59
CA LYS A 38 11.43 11.22 27.96
C LYS A 38 10.26 11.13 28.96
N ASP A 39 10.51 10.62 30.14
CA ASP A 39 9.50 10.67 31.21
C ASP A 39 9.02 12.12 31.37
N THR A 40 7.73 12.35 31.36
CA THR A 40 7.13 13.70 31.33
C THR A 40 5.94 13.80 32.24
N ALA A 41 5.82 14.97 32.91
CA ALA A 41 4.65 15.32 33.68
C ALA A 41 3.51 15.76 32.76
N VAL A 42 2.29 15.49 33.20
CA VAL A 42 1.06 15.98 32.54
C VAL A 42 0.46 17.05 33.44
N TYR A 43 0.23 18.22 32.86
CA TYR A 43 -0.26 19.40 33.56
C TYR A 43 -1.75 19.63 33.23
N ILE A 44 -2.48 20.25 34.17
CA ILE A 44 -3.90 20.57 33.95
C ILE A 44 -4.07 21.74 32.98
N GLU A 45 -3.09 22.65 32.93
CA GLU A 45 -3.02 23.82 32.02
C GLU A 45 -1.65 23.86 31.31
N PRO A 46 -1.51 24.54 30.18
CA PRO A 46 -0.26 24.65 29.42
C PRO A 46 0.79 25.55 30.08
N SER A 47 1.23 25.19 31.28
CA SER A 47 2.22 25.91 32.09
C SER A 47 2.93 24.96 33.04
N VAL A 48 4.25 25.14 33.25
CA VAL A 48 5.04 24.38 34.24
C VAL A 48 4.68 24.76 35.69
N GLU A 49 4.05 25.92 35.90
CA GLU A 49 3.53 26.34 37.18
C GLU A 49 2.17 25.73 37.53
N SER A 50 1.55 25.05 36.56
CA SER A 50 0.25 24.40 36.73
C SER A 50 0.38 23.09 37.52
N ALA A 51 -0.75 22.64 38.06
CA ALA A 51 -0.80 21.39 38.81
C ALA A 51 -0.48 20.19 37.91
N VAL A 52 0.42 19.33 38.39
CA VAL A 52 0.72 18.03 37.77
C VAL A 52 -0.38 17.05 38.11
N ILE A 53 -1.06 16.51 37.09
CA ILE A 53 -2.18 15.56 37.21
C ILE A 53 -1.76 14.12 36.90
N GLY A 54 -0.54 13.90 36.45
CA GLY A 54 0.00 12.58 36.15
C GLY A 54 1.40 12.60 35.57
N GLN A 55 1.95 11.41 35.33
CA GLN A 55 3.21 11.21 34.64
C GLN A 55 3.08 10.16 33.55
N ILE A 56 3.82 10.32 32.45
CA ILE A 56 3.86 9.41 31.33
C ILE A 56 5.32 8.99 31.10
N ALA A 57 5.54 7.68 31.10
CA ALA A 57 6.87 7.12 30.88
C ALA A 57 7.34 7.26 29.44
N LYS A 58 8.64 7.39 29.25
CA LYS A 58 9.30 7.31 27.94
C LYS A 58 8.82 6.09 27.15
N GLY A 59 8.62 6.27 25.85
CA GLY A 59 8.15 5.22 24.94
C GLY A 59 6.64 4.95 24.98
N SER A 60 5.88 5.62 25.86
CA SER A 60 4.42 5.55 25.84
C SER A 60 3.86 6.22 24.59
N TYR A 61 2.70 5.74 24.14
CA TYR A 61 1.94 6.37 23.05
C TYR A 61 0.83 7.24 23.60
N VAL A 62 0.67 8.41 23.04
CA VAL A 62 -0.36 9.39 23.42
C VAL A 62 -1.12 9.85 22.18
N THR A 63 -2.35 10.27 22.35
CA THR A 63 -3.14 10.94 21.31
C THR A 63 -3.01 12.44 21.49
N ALA A 64 -2.38 13.14 20.56
CA ALA A 64 -2.34 14.61 20.53
C ALA A 64 -3.68 15.12 19.98
N THR A 65 -4.34 16.00 20.72
CA THR A 65 -5.66 16.57 20.37
C THR A 65 -5.57 18.02 19.89
N SER A 66 -4.55 18.75 20.34
CA SER A 66 -4.21 20.09 19.83
C SER A 66 -2.77 20.44 20.20
N VAL A 67 -2.14 21.30 19.38
CA VAL A 67 -0.81 21.84 19.63
C VAL A 67 -0.94 23.37 19.75
N ASN A 68 -0.39 23.94 20.80
CA ASN A 68 -0.33 25.38 21.01
C ASN A 68 1.11 25.78 21.37
N GLY A 69 1.93 26.02 20.35
CA GLY A 69 3.34 26.37 20.52
C GLY A 69 4.15 25.33 21.27
N GLU A 70 4.62 25.66 22.47
CA GLU A 70 5.44 24.79 23.31
C GLU A 70 4.65 23.69 24.02
N TRP A 71 3.32 23.74 23.98
CA TRP A 71 2.43 22.82 24.67
C TRP A 71 1.56 22.01 23.73
N THR A 72 1.43 20.73 24.02
CA THR A 72 0.51 19.81 23.32
C THR A 72 -0.49 19.25 24.30
N ARG A 73 -1.79 19.43 24.00
CA ARG A 73 -2.85 18.75 24.72
C ARG A 73 -2.89 17.30 24.28
N ILE A 74 -2.81 16.40 25.24
CA ILE A 74 -2.77 14.95 24.98
C ILE A 74 -3.88 14.24 25.73
N LYS A 75 -4.22 13.07 25.19
CA LYS A 75 -5.05 12.08 25.87
C LYS A 75 -4.34 10.75 25.89
N VAL A 76 -4.24 10.15 27.07
CA VAL A 76 -3.71 8.81 27.27
C VAL A 76 -4.55 8.13 28.35
N LYS A 77 -5.25 7.05 27.98
CA LYS A 77 -6.21 6.39 28.89
C LYS A 77 -7.30 7.34 29.38
N GLN A 78 -7.42 7.50 30.70
CA GLN A 78 -8.33 8.48 31.33
C GLN A 78 -7.64 9.80 31.65
N LEU A 79 -6.32 9.90 31.47
CA LEU A 79 -5.55 11.10 31.70
C LEU A 79 -5.63 12.02 30.48
N GLU A 80 -6.10 13.23 30.66
CA GLU A 80 -6.15 14.27 29.64
C GLU A 80 -5.58 15.57 30.22
N GLY A 81 -4.64 16.18 29.53
CA GLY A 81 -3.94 17.38 30.00
C GLY A 81 -2.89 17.83 29.01
N TYR A 82 -1.94 18.61 29.47
CA TYR A 82 -0.90 19.24 28.64
C TYR A 82 0.48 18.69 28.98
N VAL A 83 1.29 18.49 27.95
CA VAL A 83 2.72 18.17 28.05
C VAL A 83 3.51 19.15 27.20
N GLU A 84 4.79 19.33 27.53
CA GLU A 84 5.69 20.08 26.65
C GLU A 84 5.76 19.40 25.28
N THR A 85 5.57 20.14 24.19
CA THR A 85 5.65 19.61 22.82
C THR A 85 7.00 18.94 22.54
N ALA A 86 8.08 19.48 23.12
CA ALA A 86 9.43 18.92 23.03
C ALA A 86 9.58 17.52 23.69
N ALA A 87 8.65 17.09 24.54
CA ALA A 87 8.63 15.77 25.13
C ALA A 87 8.03 14.71 24.18
N LEU A 88 7.50 15.12 23.04
CA LEU A 88 6.79 14.24 22.09
C LEU A 88 7.57 14.12 20.79
N VAL A 89 7.50 12.93 20.18
CA VAL A 89 8.05 12.65 18.86
C VAL A 89 6.97 12.05 17.95
N SER A 90 6.98 12.48 16.70
CA SER A 90 6.09 11.91 15.68
C SER A 90 6.46 10.46 15.41
N VAL A 91 5.47 9.59 15.29
CA VAL A 91 5.64 8.18 14.96
C VAL A 91 4.91 7.86 13.67
N LYS A 92 5.55 7.03 12.83
CA LYS A 92 4.93 6.50 11.62
C LYS A 92 4.18 5.22 11.94
N SER A 93 3.00 5.07 11.36
CA SER A 93 2.25 3.82 11.45
C SER A 93 2.55 2.89 10.29
N GLU A 94 2.39 1.60 10.54
CA GLU A 94 2.39 0.57 9.52
C GLU A 94 1.03 -0.09 9.42
N LYS A 95 0.63 -0.45 8.19
CA LYS A 95 -0.66 -1.11 7.94
C LYS A 95 -0.61 -2.59 8.32
N TYR A 96 -1.62 -3.03 9.05
CA TYR A 96 -1.86 -4.42 9.39
C TYR A 96 -3.35 -4.75 9.27
N VAL A 97 -3.67 -6.03 9.19
CA VAL A 97 -5.03 -6.54 9.31
C VAL A 97 -5.11 -7.56 10.44
N VAL A 98 -6.26 -7.60 11.09
CA VAL A 98 -6.58 -8.62 12.09
C VAL A 98 -6.73 -9.96 11.38
N LYS A 99 -5.84 -10.93 11.69
CA LYS A 99 -5.89 -12.27 11.08
C LYS A 99 -6.64 -13.29 11.92
N GLN A 100 -6.88 -12.99 13.21
CA GLN A 100 -7.52 -13.91 14.15
C GLN A 100 -8.97 -14.13 13.76
N LYS A 101 -9.36 -15.40 13.58
CA LYS A 101 -10.76 -15.77 13.32
C LYS A 101 -11.65 -15.29 14.47
N GLY A 102 -12.75 -14.61 14.12
CA GLY A 102 -13.63 -13.97 15.09
C GLY A 102 -13.15 -12.62 15.63
N GLY A 103 -11.96 -12.15 15.18
CA GLY A 103 -11.43 -10.85 15.58
C GLY A 103 -10.54 -10.86 16.82
N THR A 104 -10.22 -9.69 17.36
CA THR A 104 -9.39 -9.52 18.55
C THR A 104 -9.87 -8.36 19.40
N THR A 105 -9.65 -8.45 20.72
CA THR A 105 -10.00 -7.37 21.65
C THR A 105 -8.95 -6.28 21.64
N LEU A 106 -9.40 -5.04 21.61
CA LEU A 106 -8.58 -3.85 21.86
C LEU A 106 -8.57 -3.57 23.37
N PHE A 107 -7.39 -3.44 23.96
CA PHE A 107 -7.21 -3.21 25.39
C PHE A 107 -6.63 -1.83 25.67
N THR A 108 -6.90 -1.28 26.84
CA THR A 108 -6.32 0.01 27.27
C THR A 108 -4.86 -0.09 27.67
N TYR A 109 -4.37 -1.31 27.97
CA TYR A 109 -2.99 -1.65 28.33
C TYR A 109 -2.51 -2.91 27.62
N PRO A 110 -1.20 -3.13 27.49
CA PRO A 110 -0.64 -4.36 26.91
C PRO A 110 -0.74 -5.55 27.90
N SER A 111 -1.95 -5.93 28.26
CA SER A 111 -2.25 -7.04 29.17
C SER A 111 -3.62 -7.63 28.86
N PRO A 112 -3.79 -8.97 28.92
CA PRO A 112 -5.09 -9.62 28.74
C PRO A 112 -6.07 -9.35 29.89
N SER A 113 -5.59 -8.90 31.05
CA SER A 113 -6.40 -8.48 32.20
C SER A 113 -6.77 -7.00 32.18
N ALA A 114 -6.31 -6.24 31.19
CA ALA A 114 -6.62 -4.83 31.07
C ALA A 114 -8.10 -4.59 30.68
N GLN A 115 -8.59 -3.40 30.96
CA GLN A 115 -9.90 -2.97 30.52
C GLN A 115 -10.01 -3.07 29.00
N LYS A 116 -11.13 -3.61 28.52
CA LYS A 116 -11.45 -3.67 27.09
C LYS A 116 -11.82 -2.27 26.59
N ALA A 117 -11.12 -1.81 25.56
CA ALA A 117 -11.38 -0.54 24.86
C ALA A 117 -12.30 -0.73 23.64
N GLY A 118 -12.36 -1.95 23.10
CA GLY A 118 -13.21 -2.27 21.94
C GLY A 118 -12.98 -3.68 21.41
N GLN A 119 -13.71 -4.00 20.34
CA GLN A 119 -13.58 -5.25 19.60
C GLN A 119 -13.23 -4.93 18.15
N LEU A 120 -12.17 -5.55 17.63
CA LEU A 120 -11.77 -5.47 16.24
C LEU A 120 -12.16 -6.76 15.53
N TYR A 121 -12.85 -6.64 14.40
CA TYR A 121 -13.29 -7.81 13.64
C TYR A 121 -12.15 -8.39 12.81
N GLU A 122 -12.25 -9.67 12.46
CA GLU A 122 -11.38 -10.31 11.51
C GLU A 122 -11.34 -9.51 10.21
N ASN A 123 -10.14 -9.35 9.62
CA ASN A 123 -9.88 -8.54 8.43
C ASN A 123 -10.08 -7.02 8.60
N SER A 124 -10.31 -6.48 9.80
CA SER A 124 -10.25 -5.04 10.03
C SER A 124 -8.86 -4.50 9.70
N MET A 125 -8.80 -3.39 8.94
CA MET A 125 -7.57 -2.63 8.71
C MET A 125 -7.24 -1.83 9.97
N ILE A 126 -6.02 -1.96 10.44
CA ILE A 126 -5.50 -1.20 11.59
C ILE A 126 -4.14 -0.61 11.29
N PHE A 127 -3.80 0.43 12.03
CA PHE A 127 -2.51 1.10 11.94
C PHE A 127 -1.71 0.82 13.21
N VAL A 128 -0.55 0.18 13.08
CA VAL A 128 0.37 -0.17 14.17
C VAL A 128 1.43 0.92 14.26
N TYR A 129 1.57 1.53 15.42
CA TYR A 129 2.54 2.60 15.70
C TYR A 129 3.80 2.07 16.37
N GLY A 130 3.73 0.91 17.01
CA GLY A 130 4.89 0.24 17.58
C GLY A 130 4.52 -0.93 18.47
N SER A 131 5.56 -1.59 18.98
CA SER A 131 5.46 -2.74 19.88
C SER A 131 5.48 -2.30 21.34
N ALA A 132 4.84 -3.11 22.20
CA ALA A 132 4.93 -3.01 23.64
C ALA A 132 5.40 -4.37 24.23
N PRO A 133 5.95 -4.39 25.47
CA PRO A 133 6.40 -5.62 26.12
C PRO A 133 5.32 -6.71 26.13
N GLY A 134 5.75 -7.98 26.14
CA GLY A 134 4.85 -9.12 26.21
C GLY A 134 4.13 -9.47 24.91
N GLY A 135 4.64 -9.02 23.74
CA GLY A 135 4.08 -9.36 22.42
C GLY A 135 2.82 -8.57 22.07
N TRP A 136 2.74 -7.33 22.50
CA TRP A 136 1.65 -6.40 22.21
C TRP A 136 2.05 -5.35 21.20
N SER A 137 1.06 -4.85 20.46
CA SER A 137 1.18 -3.73 19.53
C SER A 137 0.22 -2.61 19.90
N PHE A 138 0.71 -1.36 19.91
CA PHE A 138 -0.14 -0.18 20.01
C PHE A 138 -0.72 0.15 18.64
N VAL A 139 -2.04 0.25 18.57
CA VAL A 139 -2.77 0.33 17.31
C VAL A 139 -3.85 1.42 17.32
N GLN A 140 -4.25 1.82 16.11
CA GLN A 140 -5.41 2.67 15.86
C GLN A 140 -6.38 2.00 14.89
N TYR A 141 -7.67 2.09 15.17
CA TYR A 141 -8.79 1.72 14.32
C TYR A 141 -9.85 2.82 14.35
N GLY A 142 -10.05 3.54 13.26
CA GLY A 142 -10.87 4.76 13.27
C GLY A 142 -10.36 5.75 14.31
N TYR A 143 -11.21 6.15 15.23
CA TYR A 143 -10.85 7.02 16.36
C TYR A 143 -10.38 6.26 17.62
N GLN A 144 -10.47 4.95 17.62
CA GLN A 144 -10.07 4.14 18.77
C GLN A 144 -8.57 3.83 18.73
N THR A 145 -7.94 3.90 19.90
CA THR A 145 -6.54 3.51 20.09
C THR A 145 -6.42 2.55 21.26
N GLY A 146 -5.40 1.71 21.25
CA GLY A 146 -5.14 0.75 22.33
C GLY A 146 -4.15 -0.31 21.94
N TYR A 147 -4.17 -1.42 22.65
CA TYR A 147 -3.23 -2.53 22.47
C TYR A 147 -3.94 -3.79 22.00
N VAL A 148 -3.32 -4.49 21.08
CA VAL A 148 -3.73 -5.84 20.64
C VAL A 148 -2.54 -6.77 20.70
N ALA A 149 -2.78 -8.07 20.85
CA ALA A 149 -1.72 -9.07 20.75
C ALA A 149 -1.11 -9.04 19.33
N THR A 150 0.20 -8.87 19.21
CA THR A 150 0.91 -8.75 17.92
C THR A 150 0.69 -9.98 17.04
N ASN A 151 0.60 -11.17 17.65
CA ASN A 151 0.34 -12.41 16.94
C ASN A 151 -1.08 -12.52 16.33
N SER A 152 -2.01 -11.62 16.68
CA SER A 152 -3.34 -11.53 16.05
C SER A 152 -3.32 -10.78 14.71
N LEU A 153 -2.17 -10.26 14.28
CA LEU A 153 -2.00 -9.38 13.15
C LEU A 153 -1.22 -10.04 12.01
N LYS A 154 -1.46 -9.56 10.79
CA LYS A 154 -0.64 -9.85 9.60
C LYS A 154 -0.52 -8.59 8.72
N LYS A 155 0.53 -8.52 7.90
CA LYS A 155 0.65 -7.49 6.86
C LYS A 155 -0.45 -7.70 5.81
N PRO A 156 -1.14 -6.65 5.35
CA PRO A 156 -2.06 -6.76 4.22
C PRO A 156 -1.29 -6.85 2.91
N VAL A 157 -1.93 -7.49 1.93
CA VAL A 157 -1.47 -7.47 0.54
C VAL A 157 -2.48 -6.67 -0.26
N ALA A 158 -2.00 -5.65 -0.99
CA ALA A 158 -2.86 -4.81 -1.80
C ALA A 158 -3.22 -5.49 -3.13
N THR A 159 -4.47 -5.35 -3.55
CA THR A 159 -4.94 -5.70 -4.89
C THR A 159 -5.55 -4.48 -5.54
N LYS A 160 -5.30 -4.29 -6.84
CA LYS A 160 -5.88 -3.16 -7.56
C LYS A 160 -7.32 -3.44 -7.96
N LYS A 161 -8.17 -2.48 -7.71
CA LYS A 161 -9.57 -2.46 -8.09
C LYS A 161 -9.89 -1.13 -8.76
N ARG A 162 -11.05 -1.06 -9.40
CA ARG A 162 -11.58 0.16 -9.98
C ARG A 162 -12.92 0.46 -9.34
N VAL A 163 -13.17 1.71 -9.00
CA VAL A 163 -14.49 2.17 -8.61
C VAL A 163 -15.46 1.99 -9.79
N ASN A 164 -16.55 1.25 -9.56
CA ASN A 164 -17.58 0.94 -10.54
C ASN A 164 -18.95 1.36 -10.01
N ALA A 165 -19.07 2.61 -9.64
CA ALA A 165 -20.29 3.25 -9.16
C ALA A 165 -20.50 4.54 -9.93
N ALA A 166 -21.62 4.70 -10.62
CA ALA A 166 -21.87 5.83 -11.53
C ALA A 166 -21.73 7.19 -10.84
N LYS A 167 -22.14 7.28 -9.57
CA LYS A 167 -22.03 8.50 -8.72
C LYS A 167 -20.73 8.58 -7.92
N GLY A 168 -19.79 7.63 -8.12
CA GLY A 168 -18.62 7.45 -7.28
C GLY A 168 -18.92 6.56 -6.07
N ALA A 169 -17.87 6.26 -5.28
CA ALA A 169 -17.95 5.46 -4.06
C ALA A 169 -17.61 6.33 -2.85
N GLU A 170 -18.51 6.37 -1.85
CA GLU A 170 -18.25 7.09 -0.61
C GLU A 170 -17.18 6.38 0.22
N LEU A 171 -16.17 7.14 0.66
CA LEU A 171 -15.15 6.70 1.60
C LEU A 171 -15.63 6.89 3.02
N HIS A 172 -15.65 5.83 3.78
CA HIS A 172 -16.03 5.84 5.19
C HIS A 172 -14.81 5.59 6.10
N LEU A 173 -14.80 6.20 7.29
CA LEU A 173 -13.75 6.01 8.29
C LEU A 173 -13.73 4.56 8.83
N THR A 174 -14.89 3.93 8.94
CA THR A 174 -15.07 2.56 9.42
C THR A 174 -15.90 1.73 8.43
N ALA A 175 -15.81 0.42 8.52
CA ALA A 175 -16.57 -0.52 7.68
C ALA A 175 -18.07 -0.57 8.10
N SER A 176 -18.77 0.54 7.98
CA SER A 176 -20.16 0.69 8.40
C SER A 176 -20.87 1.77 7.58
N PRO A 177 -22.16 1.59 7.25
CA PRO A 177 -22.96 2.64 6.61
C PRO A 177 -23.18 3.87 7.50
N SER A 178 -23.07 3.70 8.83
CA SER A 178 -23.11 4.81 9.81
C SER A 178 -21.73 5.39 10.13
N GLY A 179 -20.67 4.88 9.47
CA GLY A 179 -19.33 5.45 9.58
C GLY A 179 -19.26 6.85 8.99
N GLU A 180 -18.45 7.72 9.59
CA GLU A 180 -18.21 9.05 9.06
C GLU A 180 -17.75 8.99 7.61
N VAL A 181 -18.33 9.81 6.74
CA VAL A 181 -17.94 9.94 5.33
C VAL A 181 -16.75 10.88 5.21
N LEU A 182 -15.64 10.38 4.73
CA LEU A 182 -14.37 11.11 4.55
C LEU A 182 -14.28 11.81 3.19
N GLY A 183 -15.11 11.41 2.23
CA GLY A 183 -15.10 11.92 0.87
C GLY A 183 -15.71 10.93 -0.12
N THR A 184 -15.53 11.19 -1.41
CA THR A 184 -16.04 10.34 -2.48
C THR A 184 -14.94 10.09 -3.51
N LEU A 185 -14.75 8.82 -3.88
CA LEU A 185 -13.91 8.42 -5.00
C LEU A 185 -14.72 8.46 -6.30
N ALA A 186 -14.23 9.15 -7.31
CA ALA A 186 -14.89 9.23 -8.60
C ALA A 186 -15.02 7.83 -9.27
N ASN A 187 -16.04 7.67 -10.10
CA ASN A 187 -16.18 6.47 -10.94
C ASN A 187 -14.92 6.26 -11.80
N LYS A 188 -14.51 5.01 -11.99
CA LYS A 188 -13.31 4.58 -12.70
C LYS A 188 -11.97 4.88 -11.98
N THR A 189 -11.97 5.52 -10.80
CA THR A 189 -10.76 5.65 -9.99
C THR A 189 -10.16 4.28 -9.69
N VAL A 190 -8.86 4.15 -9.92
CA VAL A 190 -8.11 2.94 -9.54
C VAL A 190 -7.69 3.07 -8.08
N VAL A 191 -7.96 2.03 -7.30
CA VAL A 191 -7.67 1.99 -5.87
C VAL A 191 -6.83 0.78 -5.51
N GLN A 192 -6.01 0.90 -4.48
CA GLN A 192 -5.37 -0.22 -3.81
C GLN A 192 -6.32 -0.76 -2.74
N GLN A 193 -6.86 -1.97 -2.92
CA GLN A 193 -7.67 -2.65 -1.92
C GLN A 193 -6.78 -3.54 -1.06
N TYR A 194 -6.83 -3.38 0.26
CA TYR A 194 -5.98 -4.12 1.20
C TYR A 194 -6.71 -5.23 1.95
N THR A 195 -7.99 -5.06 2.23
CA THR A 195 -8.79 -6.05 2.98
C THR A 195 -10.27 -5.85 2.73
N THR A 196 -11.07 -6.85 3.12
CA THR A 196 -12.53 -6.76 3.15
C THR A 196 -13.08 -7.25 4.48
N VAL A 197 -14.05 -6.53 5.02
CA VAL A 197 -14.75 -6.87 6.25
C VAL A 197 -16.22 -6.50 6.13
N ALA A 198 -17.12 -7.43 6.40
CA ALA A 198 -18.58 -7.21 6.42
C ALA A 198 -19.15 -6.48 5.17
N GLY A 199 -18.64 -6.82 3.97
CA GLY A 199 -19.07 -6.19 2.71
C GLY A 199 -18.41 -4.83 2.40
N TRP A 200 -17.45 -4.39 3.20
CA TRP A 200 -16.65 -3.19 3.00
C TRP A 200 -15.21 -3.53 2.66
N ALA A 201 -14.61 -2.78 1.76
CA ALA A 201 -13.21 -2.89 1.37
C ALA A 201 -12.43 -1.66 1.85
N TYR A 202 -11.32 -1.85 2.56
CA TYR A 202 -10.39 -0.75 2.83
C TYR A 202 -9.56 -0.48 1.59
N VAL A 203 -9.59 0.77 1.11
CA VAL A 203 -8.94 1.20 -0.13
C VAL A 203 -8.12 2.47 0.06
N GLU A 204 -7.13 2.65 -0.82
CA GLU A 204 -6.36 3.89 -0.95
C GLU A 204 -6.27 4.31 -2.42
N ALA A 205 -6.39 5.62 -2.65
CA ALA A 205 -6.24 6.28 -3.94
C ALA A 205 -5.49 7.62 -3.74
N GLY A 206 -4.17 7.62 -3.93
CA GLY A 206 -3.34 8.76 -3.55
C GLY A 206 -3.41 9.01 -2.04
N GLU A 207 -3.77 10.22 -1.64
CA GLU A 207 -3.92 10.59 -0.21
C GLU A 207 -5.27 10.16 0.38
N GLN A 208 -6.27 9.87 -0.46
CA GLN A 208 -7.59 9.43 -0.02
C GLN A 208 -7.53 7.97 0.44
N LYS A 209 -8.06 7.68 1.62
CA LYS A 209 -8.08 6.34 2.20
C LYS A 209 -9.31 6.15 3.08
N GLY A 210 -9.86 4.94 3.09
CA GLY A 210 -11.06 4.62 3.87
C GLY A 210 -11.72 3.34 3.38
N TYR A 211 -12.92 3.10 3.86
CA TYR A 211 -13.75 1.96 3.48
C TYR A 211 -14.77 2.36 2.42
N VAL A 212 -14.92 1.54 1.39
CA VAL A 212 -15.99 1.62 0.38
C VAL A 212 -16.75 0.30 0.34
N LYS A 213 -17.98 0.28 -0.15
CA LYS A 213 -18.69 -0.98 -0.34
C LYS A 213 -17.99 -1.83 -1.39
N VAL A 214 -17.84 -3.12 -1.12
CA VAL A 214 -17.24 -4.08 -2.08
C VAL A 214 -18.03 -4.09 -3.39
N SER A 215 -19.35 -3.92 -3.35
CA SER A 215 -20.24 -3.85 -4.52
C SER A 215 -19.95 -2.66 -5.44
N GLU A 216 -19.27 -1.63 -4.95
CA GLU A 216 -18.87 -0.43 -5.70
C GLU A 216 -17.49 -0.58 -6.36
N LEU A 217 -16.85 -1.73 -6.16
CA LEU A 217 -15.55 -2.04 -6.76
C LEU A 217 -15.67 -3.15 -7.80
N ALA A 218 -14.98 -2.97 -8.92
CA ALA A 218 -14.81 -4.00 -9.93
C ALA A 218 -13.35 -4.42 -10.04
N ASN A 219 -13.14 -5.67 -10.44
CA ASN A 219 -11.83 -6.10 -10.90
C ASN A 219 -11.42 -5.27 -12.12
N ILE A 220 -10.17 -4.92 -12.20
CA ILE A 220 -9.62 -4.34 -13.42
C ILE A 220 -9.51 -5.50 -14.41
N GLN A 221 -10.45 -5.54 -15.37
CA GLN A 221 -10.44 -6.56 -16.41
C GLN A 221 -9.62 -6.05 -17.59
N ILE A 222 -8.55 -6.74 -17.90
CA ILE A 222 -7.83 -6.65 -19.16
C ILE A 222 -8.41 -7.78 -20.02
N ALA A 223 -8.85 -7.48 -21.25
CA ALA A 223 -9.55 -8.45 -22.09
C ALA A 223 -8.73 -9.73 -22.30
N GLY A 224 -9.26 -10.88 -21.88
CA GLY A 224 -8.55 -12.15 -21.74
C GLY A 224 -7.93 -12.73 -23.01
N ASN A 225 -8.49 -12.42 -24.19
CA ASN A 225 -7.98 -12.93 -25.48
C ASN A 225 -7.04 -11.94 -26.20
N LYS A 226 -6.69 -10.81 -25.59
CA LYS A 226 -5.79 -9.81 -26.18
C LYS A 226 -4.33 -10.15 -25.92
N VAL A 227 -3.48 -9.71 -26.85
CA VAL A 227 -2.02 -9.79 -26.76
C VAL A 227 -1.45 -8.37 -26.62
N TYR A 228 -0.61 -8.18 -25.63
CA TYR A 228 0.07 -6.90 -25.36
C TYR A 228 1.57 -7.09 -25.39
N ASN A 229 2.28 -6.24 -26.13
CA ASN A 229 3.74 -6.21 -26.18
C ASN A 229 4.34 -4.92 -25.62
N LYS A 230 3.49 -3.97 -25.27
CA LYS A 230 3.83 -2.70 -24.60
C LYS A 230 2.65 -2.21 -23.77
N GLY A 231 2.93 -1.36 -22.80
CA GLY A 231 1.93 -0.65 -22.02
C GLY A 231 1.32 0.55 -22.75
N VAL A 232 0.40 1.19 -22.07
CA VAL A 232 -0.19 2.46 -22.51
C VAL A 232 0.72 3.60 -22.06
N PRO A 233 1.20 4.46 -22.97
CA PRO A 233 1.96 5.64 -22.58
C PRO A 233 1.13 6.58 -21.71
N VAL A 234 1.77 7.24 -20.74
CA VAL A 234 1.10 8.20 -19.88
C VAL A 234 0.81 9.52 -20.59
N ALA A 235 -0.13 10.30 -20.07
CA ALA A 235 -0.42 11.64 -20.56
C ALA A 235 0.81 12.57 -20.39
N LYS A 236 0.93 13.57 -21.26
CA LYS A 236 2.01 14.57 -21.20
C LYS A 236 2.06 15.21 -19.80
N GLY A 237 3.24 15.24 -19.21
CA GLY A 237 3.47 15.80 -17.87
C GLY A 237 3.41 14.80 -16.71
N GLN A 238 3.00 13.56 -16.98
CA GLN A 238 3.08 12.47 -15.98
C GLN A 238 4.45 11.76 -16.06
N LYS A 239 4.79 11.02 -14.96
CA LYS A 239 6.02 10.20 -14.94
C LYS A 239 5.91 9.04 -15.93
N LYS A 240 6.94 8.85 -16.73
CA LYS A 240 7.06 7.68 -17.63
C LYS A 240 7.02 6.39 -16.83
N ARG A 241 6.39 5.34 -17.36
CA ARG A 241 6.25 4.04 -16.70
C ARG A 241 7.01 2.94 -17.42
N VAL A 242 7.51 1.97 -16.68
CA VAL A 242 8.16 0.76 -17.19
C VAL A 242 7.76 -0.45 -16.35
N ALA A 243 7.55 -1.61 -16.99
CA ALA A 243 7.33 -2.88 -16.31
C ALA A 243 8.59 -3.76 -16.42
N LEU A 244 9.22 -4.05 -15.28
CA LEU A 244 10.24 -5.09 -15.18
C LEU A 244 9.54 -6.44 -15.10
N THR A 245 9.90 -7.39 -15.95
CA THR A 245 9.29 -8.71 -15.95
C THR A 245 10.34 -9.81 -15.94
N PHE A 246 10.03 -10.90 -15.21
CA PHE A 246 10.92 -12.03 -15.01
C PHE A 246 10.21 -13.33 -15.35
N ASP A 247 10.79 -14.14 -16.24
CA ASP A 247 10.25 -15.41 -16.70
C ASP A 247 10.99 -16.60 -16.08
N ASP A 248 10.39 -17.78 -16.17
CA ASP A 248 10.90 -19.10 -15.83
C ASP A 248 11.05 -19.44 -14.33
N GLY A 249 10.93 -18.45 -13.45
CA GLY A 249 11.03 -18.67 -12.00
C GLY A 249 9.82 -19.40 -11.36
N PRO A 250 9.78 -19.39 -10.02
CA PRO A 250 10.80 -18.84 -9.14
C PRO A 250 12.00 -19.78 -8.94
N ASN A 251 13.17 -19.19 -8.75
CA ASN A 251 14.39 -19.90 -8.36
C ASN A 251 14.69 -19.66 -6.87
N ALA A 252 14.97 -20.71 -6.10
CA ALA A 252 15.16 -20.62 -4.66
C ALA A 252 16.32 -19.70 -4.21
N LYS A 253 17.32 -19.48 -5.09
CA LYS A 253 18.52 -18.67 -4.77
C LYS A 253 18.49 -17.32 -5.45
N VAL A 254 18.06 -17.23 -6.70
CA VAL A 254 18.15 -16.02 -7.53
C VAL A 254 16.96 -15.08 -7.29
N THR A 255 15.72 -15.61 -7.27
CA THR A 255 14.53 -14.78 -7.08
C THR A 255 14.56 -13.98 -5.79
N PRO A 256 15.01 -14.50 -4.61
CA PRO A 256 15.14 -13.68 -3.40
C PRO A 256 16.14 -12.53 -3.52
N GLN A 257 17.23 -12.68 -4.29
CA GLN A 257 18.19 -11.60 -4.54
C GLN A 257 17.57 -10.48 -5.39
N ILE A 258 16.81 -10.86 -6.41
CA ILE A 258 16.03 -9.92 -7.24
C ILE A 258 15.02 -9.17 -6.37
N LEU A 259 14.28 -9.87 -5.48
CA LEU A 259 13.35 -9.26 -4.54
C LEU A 259 14.03 -8.25 -3.60
N ALA A 260 15.21 -8.60 -3.09
CA ALA A 260 16.00 -7.69 -2.24
C ALA A 260 16.37 -6.39 -2.99
N THR A 261 16.81 -6.52 -4.25
CA THR A 261 17.13 -5.36 -5.10
C THR A 261 15.88 -4.53 -5.41
N LEU A 262 14.77 -5.14 -5.79
CA LEU A 262 13.51 -4.45 -6.05
C LEU A 262 13.02 -3.68 -4.80
N LYS A 263 13.08 -4.32 -3.63
CA LYS A 263 12.71 -3.71 -2.35
C LYS A 263 13.59 -2.49 -2.00
N LYS A 264 14.91 -2.60 -2.21
CA LYS A 264 15.88 -1.51 -1.96
C LYS A 264 15.49 -0.22 -2.69
N TYR A 265 14.91 -0.34 -3.88
CA TYR A 265 14.58 0.79 -4.75
C TYR A 265 13.09 1.08 -4.84
N ASP A 266 12.25 0.41 -4.03
CA ASP A 266 10.77 0.50 -4.08
C ASP A 266 10.23 0.29 -5.50
N ALA A 267 10.79 -0.71 -6.21
CA ALA A 267 10.44 -1.03 -7.58
C ALA A 267 9.43 -2.20 -7.61
N LYS A 268 8.35 -2.05 -8.36
CA LYS A 268 7.40 -3.14 -8.64
C LYS A 268 7.83 -3.92 -9.89
N ALA A 269 7.43 -5.19 -9.95
CA ALA A 269 7.72 -6.07 -11.07
C ALA A 269 6.61 -7.12 -11.26
N THR A 270 6.66 -7.85 -12.38
CA THR A 270 5.79 -8.99 -12.67
C THR A 270 6.64 -10.24 -12.91
N PHE A 271 6.28 -11.35 -12.26
CA PHE A 271 6.99 -12.62 -12.37
C PHE A 271 6.10 -13.65 -13.06
N PHE A 272 6.50 -14.11 -14.25
CA PHE A 272 5.83 -15.14 -15.02
C PHE A 272 6.43 -16.51 -14.67
N MET A 273 5.73 -17.26 -13.83
CA MET A 273 6.25 -18.47 -13.22
C MET A 273 5.88 -19.72 -14.00
N VAL A 274 6.83 -20.66 -14.17
CA VAL A 274 6.55 -22.00 -14.66
C VAL A 274 6.05 -22.91 -13.54
N GLY A 275 5.11 -23.79 -13.86
CA GLY A 275 4.40 -24.60 -12.86
C GLY A 275 5.29 -25.43 -11.94
N PRO A 276 6.25 -26.22 -12.42
CA PRO A 276 7.14 -27.00 -11.56
C PRO A 276 7.95 -26.16 -10.58
N ASN A 277 8.45 -25.01 -11.01
CA ASN A 277 9.20 -24.09 -10.14
C ASN A 277 8.30 -23.43 -9.10
N ALA A 278 7.09 -23.03 -9.48
CA ALA A 278 6.10 -22.49 -8.54
C ALA A 278 5.68 -23.54 -7.49
N SER A 279 5.45 -24.78 -7.91
CA SER A 279 5.11 -25.90 -7.01
C SER A 279 6.26 -26.22 -6.04
N LYS A 280 7.49 -26.33 -6.56
CA LYS A 280 8.68 -26.69 -5.77
C LYS A 280 9.08 -25.60 -4.79
N ASN A 281 8.93 -24.33 -5.18
CA ASN A 281 9.39 -23.15 -4.42
C ASN A 281 8.20 -22.29 -3.95
N SER A 282 7.13 -22.91 -3.47
CA SER A 282 5.90 -22.21 -3.04
C SER A 282 6.14 -21.10 -2.01
N ALA A 283 7.13 -21.28 -1.14
CA ALA A 283 7.55 -20.24 -0.19
C ALA A 283 8.09 -18.98 -0.90
N VAL A 284 8.82 -19.13 -2.02
CA VAL A 284 9.32 -18.02 -2.82
C VAL A 284 8.18 -17.35 -3.60
N VAL A 285 7.23 -18.15 -4.14
CA VAL A 285 5.98 -17.58 -4.73
C VAL A 285 5.28 -16.67 -3.73
N LYS A 286 5.16 -17.13 -2.48
CA LYS A 286 4.56 -16.33 -1.40
C LYS A 286 5.36 -15.06 -1.09
N GLN A 287 6.69 -15.11 -1.06
CA GLN A 287 7.55 -13.93 -0.88
C GLN A 287 7.35 -12.90 -2.00
N VAL A 288 7.29 -13.32 -3.27
CA VAL A 288 7.00 -12.45 -4.42
C VAL A 288 5.66 -11.75 -4.24
N TYR A 289 4.63 -12.50 -3.88
CA TYR A 289 3.28 -11.99 -3.67
C TYR A 289 3.20 -11.00 -2.48
N GLU A 290 3.78 -11.37 -1.32
CA GLU A 290 3.77 -10.54 -0.11
C GLU A 290 4.60 -9.25 -0.27
N ALA A 291 5.61 -9.26 -1.14
CA ALA A 291 6.35 -8.05 -1.54
C ALA A 291 5.54 -7.12 -2.47
N GLY A 292 4.32 -7.52 -2.85
CA GLY A 292 3.41 -6.72 -3.67
C GLY A 292 3.79 -6.69 -5.16
N HIS A 293 4.51 -7.71 -5.64
CA HIS A 293 4.74 -7.92 -7.06
C HIS A 293 3.56 -8.69 -7.68
N GLU A 294 3.39 -8.55 -8.99
CA GLU A 294 2.41 -9.31 -9.74
C GLU A 294 2.97 -10.68 -10.12
N ILE A 295 2.10 -11.71 -10.06
CA ILE A 295 2.44 -13.05 -10.49
C ILE A 295 1.63 -13.38 -11.74
N GLY A 296 2.33 -13.78 -12.80
CA GLY A 296 1.80 -14.26 -14.06
C GLY A 296 2.04 -15.76 -14.23
N ASN A 297 1.30 -16.37 -15.15
CA ASN A 297 1.44 -17.78 -15.55
C ASN A 297 2.36 -17.90 -16.77
N HIS A 298 3.32 -18.84 -16.74
CA HIS A 298 4.23 -19.13 -17.86
C HIS A 298 4.17 -20.59 -18.32
N THR A 299 3.00 -21.22 -18.22
CA THR A 299 2.74 -22.64 -18.51
C THR A 299 3.39 -23.63 -17.53
N TRP A 300 3.05 -24.91 -17.65
CA TRP A 300 3.63 -25.94 -16.79
C TRP A 300 5.01 -26.39 -17.28
N ASN A 301 5.11 -26.88 -18.53
CA ASN A 301 6.35 -27.46 -19.08
C ASN A 301 7.09 -26.55 -20.05
N HIS A 302 6.71 -25.27 -20.15
CA HIS A 302 7.31 -24.30 -21.06
C HIS A 302 7.30 -24.74 -22.55
N PRO A 303 6.18 -25.30 -23.10
CA PRO A 303 6.13 -25.76 -24.47
C PRO A 303 5.86 -24.63 -25.48
N LYS A 304 6.21 -24.84 -26.77
CA LYS A 304 5.73 -23.98 -27.85
C LYS A 304 4.24 -24.22 -28.09
N LEU A 305 3.39 -23.41 -27.47
CA LEU A 305 1.93 -23.61 -27.42
C LEU A 305 1.25 -23.68 -28.79
N THR A 306 1.77 -23.01 -29.80
CA THR A 306 1.22 -23.02 -31.17
C THR A 306 1.26 -24.38 -31.83
N ALA A 307 2.10 -25.28 -31.33
CA ALA A 307 2.19 -26.66 -31.80
C ALA A 307 1.20 -27.64 -31.12
N LEU A 308 0.55 -27.21 -30.03
CA LEU A 308 -0.29 -28.06 -29.19
C LEU A 308 -1.78 -27.95 -29.56
N SER A 309 -2.57 -28.93 -29.12
CA SER A 309 -4.03 -28.85 -29.15
C SER A 309 -4.53 -27.82 -28.12
N THR A 310 -5.74 -27.28 -28.32
CA THR A 310 -6.38 -26.37 -27.35
C THR A 310 -6.56 -27.01 -25.98
N THR A 311 -6.88 -28.29 -25.94
CA THR A 311 -6.99 -29.04 -24.68
C THR A 311 -5.66 -29.09 -23.94
N THR A 312 -4.56 -29.38 -24.63
CA THR A 312 -3.22 -29.42 -24.01
C THR A 312 -2.78 -28.05 -23.57
N VAL A 313 -3.03 -27.00 -24.39
CA VAL A 313 -2.76 -25.60 -24.00
C VAL A 313 -3.48 -25.26 -22.70
N LYS A 314 -4.78 -25.60 -22.59
CA LYS A 314 -5.55 -25.36 -21.36
C LYS A 314 -4.98 -26.12 -20.16
N GLN A 315 -4.57 -27.36 -20.33
CA GLN A 315 -3.94 -28.15 -19.27
C GLN A 315 -2.63 -27.55 -18.77
N GLU A 316 -1.77 -27.07 -19.66
CA GLU A 316 -0.52 -26.37 -19.35
C GLU A 316 -0.77 -25.12 -18.48
N VAL A 317 -1.79 -24.35 -18.81
CA VAL A 317 -2.16 -23.12 -18.09
C VAL A 317 -2.84 -23.46 -16.75
N ASP A 318 -3.83 -24.34 -16.75
CA ASP A 318 -4.60 -24.68 -15.54
C ASP A 318 -3.74 -25.32 -14.44
N ARG A 319 -2.79 -26.20 -14.81
CA ARG A 319 -1.87 -26.80 -13.84
C ARG A 319 -1.01 -25.74 -13.14
N THR A 320 -0.49 -24.78 -13.88
CA THR A 320 0.31 -23.69 -13.32
C THR A 320 -0.54 -22.74 -12.48
N ASN A 321 -1.74 -22.41 -12.93
CA ASN A 321 -2.70 -21.64 -12.16
C ASN A 321 -2.96 -22.28 -10.79
N ASN A 322 -3.18 -23.60 -10.76
CA ASN A 322 -3.45 -24.32 -9.52
C ASN A 322 -2.23 -24.36 -8.58
N ALA A 323 -1.00 -24.49 -9.12
CA ALA A 323 0.22 -24.45 -8.31
C ALA A 323 0.42 -23.06 -7.67
N ILE A 324 0.19 -21.98 -8.41
CA ILE A 324 0.27 -20.62 -7.89
C ILE A 324 -0.85 -20.39 -6.86
N TYR A 325 -2.08 -20.80 -7.16
CA TYR A 325 -3.20 -20.69 -6.22
C TYR A 325 -2.93 -21.44 -4.90
N ALA A 326 -2.36 -22.63 -4.98
CA ALA A 326 -2.00 -23.41 -3.77
C ALA A 326 -0.98 -22.68 -2.88
N ALA A 327 -0.09 -21.87 -3.48
CA ALA A 327 0.93 -21.12 -2.74
C ALA A 327 0.39 -19.84 -2.09
N ILE A 328 -0.53 -19.11 -2.75
CA ILE A 328 -0.92 -17.75 -2.37
C ILE A 328 -2.44 -17.52 -2.24
N GLY A 329 -3.29 -18.50 -2.60
CA GLY A 329 -4.74 -18.37 -2.57
C GLY A 329 -5.32 -17.43 -3.64
N GLN A 330 -4.53 -17.08 -4.67
CA GLN A 330 -4.93 -16.19 -5.76
C GLN A 330 -4.51 -16.80 -7.10
N TYR A 331 -5.36 -16.63 -8.13
CA TYR A 331 -5.01 -17.02 -9.50
C TYR A 331 -4.21 -15.88 -10.17
N PRO A 332 -3.27 -16.23 -11.10
CA PRO A 332 -2.61 -15.24 -11.95
C PRO A 332 -3.60 -14.41 -12.75
N THR A 333 -3.28 -13.13 -12.94
CA THR A 333 -4.11 -12.17 -13.70
C THR A 333 -3.59 -11.93 -15.12
N VAL A 334 -2.37 -12.39 -15.41
CA VAL A 334 -1.67 -12.25 -16.68
C VAL A 334 -0.97 -13.57 -17.05
N PHE A 335 -0.80 -13.77 -18.35
CA PHE A 335 -0.16 -14.95 -18.91
C PHE A 335 0.94 -14.53 -19.90
N ARG A 336 2.07 -15.23 -19.94
CA ARG A 336 3.06 -15.07 -20.99
C ARG A 336 3.29 -16.41 -21.69
N PRO A 337 3.02 -16.49 -23.01
CA PRO A 337 3.30 -17.70 -23.75
C PRO A 337 4.81 -17.91 -23.89
N PRO A 338 5.34 -19.12 -23.63
CA PRO A 338 6.74 -19.44 -23.90
C PRO A 338 7.17 -19.05 -25.31
N TYR A 339 8.38 -18.51 -25.43
CA TYR A 339 8.95 -18.03 -26.71
C TYR A 339 8.14 -16.92 -27.37
N GLY A 340 7.18 -16.27 -26.68
CA GLY A 340 6.22 -15.36 -27.29
C GLY A 340 5.26 -16.04 -28.29
N ALA A 341 5.25 -17.37 -28.34
CA ALA A 341 4.54 -18.14 -29.35
C ALA A 341 3.03 -18.19 -29.05
N THR A 342 2.27 -17.34 -29.75
CA THR A 342 0.80 -17.28 -29.65
C THR A 342 0.15 -17.18 -31.04
N ASN A 343 -1.08 -17.63 -31.16
CA ASN A 343 -1.95 -17.53 -32.33
C ASN A 343 -3.42 -17.56 -31.90
N ASP A 344 -4.36 -17.47 -32.83
CA ASP A 344 -5.80 -17.47 -32.52
C ASP A 344 -6.25 -18.70 -31.74
N LYS A 345 -5.70 -19.87 -32.08
CA LYS A 345 -5.98 -21.12 -31.36
C LYS A 345 -5.56 -21.04 -29.88
N VAL A 346 -4.37 -20.53 -29.60
CA VAL A 346 -3.89 -20.34 -28.21
C VAL A 346 -4.77 -19.32 -27.49
N ARG A 347 -5.04 -18.18 -28.14
CA ARG A 347 -5.85 -17.10 -27.54
C ARG A 347 -7.30 -17.52 -27.27
N SER A 348 -7.88 -18.40 -28.09
CA SER A 348 -9.27 -18.83 -27.92
C SER A 348 -9.55 -19.54 -26.59
N VAL A 349 -8.52 -20.08 -25.93
CA VAL A 349 -8.65 -20.77 -24.64
C VAL A 349 -8.12 -19.98 -23.46
N MET A 350 -7.62 -18.74 -23.68
CA MET A 350 -7.13 -17.86 -22.61
C MET A 350 -8.27 -17.06 -22.00
N THR A 351 -8.34 -17.04 -20.68
CA THR A 351 -9.27 -16.20 -19.91
C THR A 351 -8.62 -14.94 -19.36
N ILE A 352 -7.29 -14.83 -19.45
CA ILE A 352 -6.45 -13.72 -19.02
C ILE A 352 -5.57 -13.25 -20.17
N PRO A 353 -5.12 -11.97 -20.19
CA PRO A 353 -4.36 -11.41 -21.30
C PRO A 353 -3.01 -12.07 -21.49
N SER A 354 -2.60 -12.22 -22.75
CA SER A 354 -1.27 -12.69 -23.13
C SER A 354 -0.31 -11.50 -23.21
N ILE A 355 0.79 -11.55 -22.46
CA ILE A 355 1.77 -10.49 -22.34
C ILE A 355 3.06 -10.93 -23.03
N LEU A 356 3.46 -10.18 -24.05
CA LEU A 356 4.77 -10.26 -24.67
C LEU A 356 5.69 -9.20 -24.03
N TRP A 357 6.64 -8.70 -24.78
CA TRP A 357 7.59 -7.66 -24.34
C TRP A 357 7.90 -6.69 -25.48
N SER A 358 8.37 -5.52 -25.12
CA SER A 358 8.91 -4.55 -26.07
C SER A 358 10.45 -4.52 -26.06
N ILE A 359 11.08 -5.05 -25.01
CA ILE A 359 12.52 -5.13 -24.87
C ILE A 359 12.88 -6.54 -24.42
N ASP A 360 13.64 -7.29 -25.22
CA ASP A 360 14.31 -8.51 -24.82
C ASP A 360 15.74 -8.16 -24.42
N THR A 361 16.10 -8.38 -23.16
CA THR A 361 17.47 -8.12 -22.68
C THR A 361 18.47 -9.16 -23.15
N LEU A 362 18.01 -10.28 -23.71
CA LEU A 362 18.81 -11.44 -24.10
C LEU A 362 19.70 -11.99 -22.96
N ASP A 363 19.31 -11.78 -21.71
CA ASP A 363 20.03 -12.26 -20.53
C ASP A 363 20.17 -13.79 -20.53
N TRP A 364 19.17 -14.48 -21.05
CA TRP A 364 19.15 -15.93 -21.27
C TRP A 364 20.21 -16.40 -22.27
N LYS A 365 20.65 -15.54 -23.19
CA LYS A 365 21.61 -15.87 -24.27
C LYS A 365 23.05 -15.51 -23.88
N HIS A 366 23.29 -14.27 -23.48
CA HIS A 366 24.66 -13.78 -23.28
C HIS A 366 25.21 -13.96 -21.87
N ARG A 367 24.37 -14.21 -20.87
CA ARG A 367 24.77 -14.43 -19.47
C ARG A 367 25.77 -13.38 -18.96
N ASN A 368 25.52 -12.11 -19.26
CA ASN A 368 26.38 -11.00 -18.92
C ASN A 368 25.55 -9.86 -18.32
N ALA A 369 25.87 -9.49 -17.07
CA ALA A 369 25.13 -8.47 -16.31
C ALA A 369 25.13 -7.09 -16.98
N ASP A 370 26.27 -6.67 -17.59
CA ASP A 370 26.41 -5.35 -18.18
C ASP A 370 25.61 -5.22 -19.50
N LYS A 371 25.51 -6.30 -20.27
CA LYS A 371 24.73 -6.31 -21.50
C LYS A 371 23.24 -6.08 -21.27
N ILE A 372 22.69 -6.51 -20.14
CA ILE A 372 21.28 -6.28 -19.78
C ILE A 372 20.96 -4.78 -19.83
N LEU A 373 21.81 -3.97 -19.19
CA LEU A 373 21.65 -2.52 -19.18
C LEU A 373 21.79 -1.91 -20.59
N THR A 374 22.69 -2.45 -21.43
CA THR A 374 22.88 -1.98 -22.81
C THR A 374 21.59 -2.09 -23.62
N TYR A 375 20.94 -3.26 -23.64
CA TYR A 375 19.67 -3.47 -24.34
C TYR A 375 18.54 -2.58 -23.83
N VAL A 376 18.50 -2.35 -22.52
CA VAL A 376 17.51 -1.42 -21.92
C VAL A 376 17.76 0.01 -22.38
N LYS A 377 19.02 0.50 -22.35
CA LYS A 377 19.38 1.86 -22.79
C LYS A 377 19.01 2.16 -24.22
N GLU A 378 19.21 1.19 -25.11
CA GLU A 378 18.98 1.35 -26.55
C GLU A 378 17.50 1.51 -26.93
N SER A 379 16.59 0.93 -26.13
CA SER A 379 15.22 0.74 -26.60
C SER A 379 14.14 1.25 -25.65
N VAL A 380 14.47 1.63 -24.41
CA VAL A 380 13.45 1.95 -23.40
C VAL A 380 12.65 3.21 -23.75
N LYS A 381 11.33 3.07 -23.67
CA LYS A 381 10.34 4.14 -23.87
C LYS A 381 9.26 4.04 -22.80
N ASP A 382 8.48 5.10 -22.64
CA ASP A 382 7.29 5.06 -21.81
C ASP A 382 6.37 3.92 -22.27
N GLY A 383 5.91 3.12 -21.30
CA GLY A 383 5.12 1.92 -21.56
C GLY A 383 5.96 0.67 -21.91
N SER A 384 7.28 0.69 -21.81
CA SER A 384 8.10 -0.50 -22.10
C SER A 384 7.86 -1.63 -21.12
N ILE A 385 7.74 -2.86 -21.65
CA ILE A 385 7.72 -4.12 -20.91
C ILE A 385 9.05 -4.81 -21.19
N ILE A 386 9.87 -4.99 -20.14
CA ILE A 386 11.25 -5.50 -20.25
C ILE A 386 11.28 -6.96 -19.82
N LEU A 387 11.71 -7.85 -20.72
CA LEU A 387 11.90 -9.27 -20.47
C LEU A 387 13.28 -9.55 -19.87
N MET A 388 13.28 -10.24 -18.76
CA MET A 388 14.42 -10.86 -18.07
C MET A 388 14.02 -12.22 -17.52
N HIS A 389 14.95 -12.95 -16.89
CA HIS A 389 14.69 -14.26 -16.31
C HIS A 389 15.26 -14.36 -14.88
N ASP A 390 14.43 -14.72 -13.89
CA ASP A 390 14.85 -14.80 -12.48
C ASP A 390 15.46 -16.15 -12.08
N ILE A 391 15.88 -16.92 -13.08
CA ILE A 391 16.65 -18.15 -12.92
C ILE A 391 18.17 -17.96 -13.16
N HIS A 392 18.60 -16.77 -13.56
CA HIS A 392 19.99 -16.49 -13.91
C HIS A 392 20.65 -15.54 -12.92
N GLN A 393 21.76 -15.95 -12.33
CA GLN A 393 22.53 -15.13 -11.39
C GLN A 393 23.00 -13.82 -12.03
N THR A 394 23.34 -13.83 -13.33
CA THR A 394 23.75 -12.64 -14.07
C THR A 394 22.63 -11.59 -14.16
N THR A 395 21.38 -12.01 -14.20
CA THR A 395 20.22 -11.11 -14.16
C THR A 395 20.10 -10.44 -12.80
N ALA A 396 20.23 -11.18 -11.70
CA ALA A 396 20.24 -10.61 -10.36
C ALA A 396 21.40 -9.59 -10.18
N ASN A 397 22.58 -9.93 -10.70
CA ASN A 397 23.76 -9.06 -10.62
C ASN A 397 23.63 -7.76 -11.45
N GLY A 398 22.92 -7.80 -12.59
CA GLY A 398 22.75 -6.65 -13.49
C GLY A 398 21.54 -5.77 -13.15
N LEU A 399 20.58 -6.27 -12.38
CA LEU A 399 19.29 -5.61 -12.15
C LEU A 399 19.44 -4.24 -11.47
N GLU A 400 20.36 -4.10 -10.51
CA GLU A 400 20.57 -2.84 -9.79
C GLU A 400 20.94 -1.70 -10.75
N ASN A 401 21.85 -1.95 -11.68
CA ASN A 401 22.27 -0.97 -12.68
C ASN A 401 21.11 -0.57 -13.62
N VAL A 402 20.26 -1.50 -13.98
CA VAL A 402 19.04 -1.24 -14.78
C VAL A 402 18.10 -0.31 -14.01
N ILE A 403 17.81 -0.62 -12.74
CA ILE A 403 16.92 0.19 -11.90
C ILE A 403 17.46 1.60 -11.71
N LEU A 404 18.75 1.74 -11.37
CA LEU A 404 19.39 3.05 -11.17
C LEU A 404 19.33 3.91 -12.43
N TYR A 405 19.62 3.31 -13.60
CA TYR A 405 19.51 4.01 -14.87
C TYR A 405 18.07 4.48 -15.13
N LEU A 406 17.08 3.60 -15.00
CA LEU A 406 15.68 3.94 -15.26
C LEU A 406 15.16 5.01 -14.29
N LYS A 407 15.52 4.95 -12.99
CA LYS A 407 15.21 6.01 -12.02
C LYS A 407 15.81 7.35 -12.42
N LYS A 408 17.08 7.36 -12.87
CA LYS A 408 17.75 8.59 -13.38
C LYS A 408 17.03 9.17 -14.61
N GLN A 409 16.41 8.31 -15.45
CA GLN A 409 15.62 8.73 -16.61
C GLN A 409 14.16 9.13 -16.24
N GLY A 410 13.80 9.11 -14.96
CA GLY A 410 12.49 9.52 -14.46
C GLY A 410 11.37 8.48 -14.65
N TYR A 411 11.72 7.20 -14.78
CA TYR A 411 10.73 6.13 -14.89
C TYR A 411 10.21 5.71 -13.50
N GLU A 412 8.91 5.42 -13.47
CA GLU A 412 8.22 4.72 -12.38
C GLU A 412 8.11 3.23 -12.73
N PHE A 413 8.33 2.36 -11.72
CA PHE A 413 8.26 0.92 -11.87
C PHE A 413 6.88 0.42 -11.49
N VAL A 414 6.19 -0.19 -12.44
CA VAL A 414 4.82 -0.66 -12.28
C VAL A 414 4.71 -2.13 -12.71
N THR A 415 3.66 -2.82 -12.26
CA THR A 415 3.36 -4.17 -12.74
C THR A 415 2.82 -4.15 -14.16
N VAL A 416 2.74 -5.32 -14.81
CA VAL A 416 2.16 -5.41 -16.16
C VAL A 416 0.69 -5.00 -16.14
N SER A 417 -0.11 -5.44 -15.17
CA SER A 417 -1.51 -5.00 -15.08
C SER A 417 -1.67 -3.50 -14.91
N GLU A 418 -0.69 -2.84 -14.29
CA GLU A 418 -0.68 -1.39 -14.11
C GLU A 418 -0.30 -0.64 -15.37
N ILE A 419 0.71 -1.13 -16.12
CA ILE A 419 1.20 -0.45 -17.32
C ILE A 419 0.21 -0.53 -18.49
N LEU A 420 -0.74 -1.48 -18.46
CA LEU A 420 -1.77 -1.66 -19.47
C LEU A 420 -3.01 -0.78 -19.26
N GLN A 421 -3.03 0.02 -18.20
CA GLN A 421 -4.09 0.96 -17.85
C GLN A 421 -3.64 2.40 -18.07
#